data_55efaeffe7c0ea9d87f10292dc0dac3e
#
_entry.id   55efaeffe7c0ea9d87f10292dc0dac3e
#
_cell.length_a   1.000
_cell.length_b   1.000
_cell.length_c   1.000
_cell.angle_alpha   90.00
_cell.angle_beta   90.00
_cell.angle_gamma   90.00
#
_symmetry.space_group_name_H-M   'P 1'
#
loop_
_entity.id
_entity.type
_entity.pdbx_description
1 polymer ?
#
loop_
_entity_poly.entity_id
_entity_poly.type
_entity_poly.pdbx_seq_one_letter_code
_entity_poly.pdbx_strand_id
1 'polypeptide(L)'
;VEAIRQKFSKDDIDIDDFTSRLQQVVIYRIEVPKNTDLNRYFEIMNTRGEQLEQHDILKAQLMSYIDNRSESEQEFFARVWDACSDMTGYVQMHFHPSERQNIFGWSWNAYPEDNWEEYKDCFCRAKETEKSAILNKIIQQDFKVDDSDGVLEDNSHVRFDSIIDFPHFLLHSLRVFVKLYVESKNELLGDLLDDKKLIVDFDNVIKYGSIDDEPIKKNCEYFSTLFIVHLLQTRYLFDKFIIKREYIGEDQDGKWSLKELYTTGGKSNKKAYYANTSLNYDNEWERTYAPRNKECLMIQSALRVSYTSPKVMHWITDLLCWLFDDVDIPLLTEEAERVAAEAVHNNFLEGKNYALGVATP
;
A
#
# COMPACT_ATOMS: atom_id res chain seq x y z
N VAL A 1 -42.91 -18.51 6.07
CA VAL A 1 -43.30 -19.04 7.39
C VAL A 1 -43.60 -20.53 7.31
N GLU A 2 -44.36 -20.99 6.33
CA GLU A 2 -44.75 -22.40 6.17
C GLU A 2 -43.55 -23.32 5.85
N ALA A 3 -42.65 -22.90 4.99
CA ALA A 3 -41.41 -23.64 4.68
C ALA A 3 -40.49 -23.79 5.92
N ILE A 4 -40.45 -22.78 6.77
CA ILE A 4 -39.69 -22.83 8.04
C ILE A 4 -40.34 -23.84 8.99
N ARG A 5 -41.66 -23.80 9.16
CA ARG A 5 -42.41 -24.77 10.00
C ARG A 5 -42.22 -26.19 9.53
N GLN A 6 -42.27 -26.45 8.20
CA GLN A 6 -42.04 -27.77 7.63
C GLN A 6 -40.65 -28.28 7.90
N LYS A 7 -39.64 -27.41 7.86
CA LYS A 7 -38.26 -27.79 8.13
C LYS A 7 -38.03 -28.11 9.61
N PHE A 8 -38.60 -27.31 10.53
CA PHE A 8 -38.56 -27.60 11.97
C PHE A 8 -39.20 -28.93 12.33
N SER A 9 -40.34 -29.26 11.71
CA SER A 9 -41.02 -30.53 11.94
C SER A 9 -40.32 -31.75 11.32
N LYS A 10 -39.54 -31.51 10.23
CA LYS A 10 -38.83 -32.59 9.53
C LYS A 10 -37.49 -32.93 10.21
N ASP A 11 -36.84 -31.97 10.82
CA ASP A 11 -35.50 -32.14 11.38
C ASP A 11 -35.53 -32.28 12.91
N ASP A 12 -36.73 -32.43 13.52
CA ASP A 12 -36.98 -32.59 14.98
C ASP A 12 -36.27 -31.48 15.83
N ILE A 13 -36.30 -30.24 15.32
CA ILE A 13 -35.65 -29.12 15.97
C ILE A 13 -36.55 -28.54 17.05
N ASP A 14 -36.05 -28.51 18.29
CA ASP A 14 -36.73 -27.84 19.41
C ASP A 14 -36.78 -26.31 19.17
N ILE A 15 -37.97 -25.80 19.06
CA ILE A 15 -38.25 -24.37 18.81
C ILE A 15 -37.73 -23.50 19.97
N ASP A 16 -37.79 -23.97 21.19
CA ASP A 16 -37.36 -23.22 22.37
C ASP A 16 -35.82 -23.14 22.43
N ASP A 17 -35.13 -24.23 22.12
CA ASP A 17 -33.67 -24.24 22.03
C ASP A 17 -33.20 -23.37 20.85
N PHE A 18 -33.84 -23.45 19.69
CA PHE A 18 -33.56 -22.58 18.56
C PHE A 18 -33.76 -21.10 18.88
N THR A 19 -34.85 -20.77 19.54
CA THR A 19 -35.17 -19.38 19.94
C THR A 19 -34.13 -18.84 20.93
N SER A 20 -33.75 -19.68 21.90
CA SER A 20 -32.70 -19.34 22.87
C SER A 20 -31.36 -19.07 22.20
N ARG A 21 -30.96 -19.89 21.23
CA ARG A 21 -29.71 -19.67 20.46
C ARG A 21 -29.81 -18.44 19.55
N LEU A 22 -30.98 -18.18 18.97
CA LEU A 22 -31.21 -17.01 18.13
C LEU A 22 -31.06 -15.72 18.92
N GLN A 23 -31.49 -15.72 20.19
CA GLN A 23 -31.31 -14.55 21.09
C GLN A 23 -29.84 -14.27 21.45
N GLN A 24 -28.95 -15.26 21.27
CA GLN A 24 -27.50 -15.09 21.48
C GLN A 24 -26.79 -14.57 20.25
N VAL A 25 -27.48 -14.46 19.10
CA VAL A 25 -26.88 -13.93 17.87
C VAL A 25 -26.73 -12.42 18.00
N VAL A 26 -25.50 -11.96 17.95
CA VAL A 26 -25.15 -10.54 17.93
C VAL A 26 -25.02 -10.08 16.49
N ILE A 27 -25.84 -9.11 16.10
CA ILE A 27 -25.78 -8.52 14.76
C ILE A 27 -25.07 -7.17 14.88
N TYR A 28 -23.95 -7.06 14.18
CA TYR A 28 -23.22 -5.79 14.05
C TYR A 28 -23.73 -5.03 12.82
N ARG A 29 -24.16 -3.79 13.04
CA ARG A 29 -24.50 -2.86 11.96
C ARG A 29 -23.35 -1.89 11.77
N ILE A 30 -22.78 -1.89 10.55
CA ILE A 30 -21.75 -0.93 10.15
C ILE A 30 -22.41 0.09 9.22
N GLU A 31 -22.29 1.37 9.55
CA GLU A 31 -22.72 2.44 8.65
C GLU A 31 -21.51 2.87 7.80
N VAL A 32 -21.65 2.71 6.50
CA VAL A 32 -20.60 3.06 5.53
C VAL A 32 -20.75 4.53 5.18
N PRO A 33 -19.66 5.32 5.11
CA PRO A 33 -19.70 6.72 4.68
C PRO A 33 -20.44 6.90 3.36
N LYS A 34 -21.17 8.02 3.19
CA LYS A 34 -22.02 8.27 2.02
C LYS A 34 -21.30 8.22 0.67
N ASN A 35 -19.98 8.46 0.67
CA ASN A 35 -19.15 8.51 -0.54
C ASN A 35 -18.41 7.19 -0.84
N THR A 36 -18.78 6.09 -0.18
CA THR A 36 -18.16 4.79 -0.41
C THR A 36 -18.82 4.11 -1.60
N ASP A 37 -18.02 3.59 -2.52
CA ASP A 37 -18.52 2.69 -3.57
C ASP A 37 -19.03 1.40 -2.92
N LEU A 38 -20.36 1.30 -2.84
CA LEU A 38 -21.03 0.17 -2.19
C LEU A 38 -20.78 -1.15 -2.91
N ASN A 39 -20.60 -1.14 -4.24
CA ASN A 39 -20.34 -2.36 -5.00
C ASN A 39 -18.95 -2.90 -4.68
N ARG A 40 -17.94 -2.02 -4.68
CA ARG A 40 -16.57 -2.37 -4.30
C ARG A 40 -16.48 -2.81 -2.82
N TYR A 41 -17.20 -2.12 -1.94
CA TYR A 41 -17.28 -2.52 -0.53
C TYR A 41 -17.91 -3.89 -0.36
N PHE A 42 -18.97 -4.18 -1.12
CA PHE A 42 -19.67 -5.48 -1.09
C PHE A 42 -18.80 -6.60 -1.66
N GLU A 43 -18.04 -6.35 -2.72
CA GLU A 43 -17.05 -7.28 -3.27
C GLU A 43 -15.98 -7.61 -2.24
N ILE A 44 -15.39 -6.58 -1.59
CA ILE A 44 -14.38 -6.77 -0.54
C ILE A 44 -14.95 -7.55 0.65
N MET A 45 -16.18 -7.29 1.06
CA MET A 45 -16.82 -8.03 2.16
C MET A 45 -17.13 -9.48 1.80
N ASN A 46 -17.51 -9.77 0.56
CA ASN A 46 -17.80 -11.13 0.10
C ASN A 46 -16.53 -11.96 -0.14
N THR A 47 -15.46 -11.33 -0.63
CA THR A 47 -14.16 -12.02 -0.83
C THR A 47 -13.46 -12.33 0.49
N ARG A 48 -13.68 -11.56 1.55
CA ARG A 48 -13.11 -11.83 2.88
C ARG A 48 -13.64 -13.07 3.58
N GLY A 49 -14.75 -13.64 3.09
CA GLY A 49 -15.37 -14.83 3.71
C GLY A 49 -14.83 -16.18 3.21
N GLU A 50 -14.06 -16.23 2.11
CA GLU A 50 -13.81 -17.51 1.43
C GLU A 50 -12.34 -17.97 1.37
N GLN A 51 -11.37 -17.10 1.37
CA GLN A 51 -9.94 -17.48 1.43
C GLN A 51 -9.05 -16.34 1.92
N LEU A 52 -8.00 -16.68 2.69
CA LEU A 52 -6.88 -15.76 2.96
C LEU A 52 -6.27 -15.35 1.62
N GLU A 53 -6.11 -14.04 1.42
CA GLU A 53 -5.44 -13.54 0.23
C GLU A 53 -3.95 -13.92 0.26
N GLN A 54 -3.33 -14.07 -0.91
CA GLN A 54 -1.92 -14.50 -0.97
C GLN A 54 -0.99 -13.55 -0.21
N HIS A 55 -1.29 -12.28 -0.16
CA HIS A 55 -0.49 -11.32 0.60
C HIS A 55 -0.63 -11.46 2.12
N ASP A 56 -1.78 -11.97 2.64
CA ASP A 56 -1.93 -12.28 4.07
C ASP A 56 -1.10 -13.51 4.45
N ILE A 57 -1.08 -14.52 3.58
CA ILE A 57 -0.24 -15.71 3.76
C ILE A 57 1.23 -15.31 3.73
N LEU A 58 1.63 -14.45 2.79
CA LEU A 58 2.98 -13.94 2.68
C LEU A 58 3.38 -13.12 3.91
N LYS A 59 2.49 -12.26 4.42
CA LYS A 59 2.72 -11.53 5.68
C LYS A 59 3.05 -12.48 6.82
N ALA A 60 2.22 -13.51 7.01
CA ALA A 60 2.42 -14.50 8.06
C ALA A 60 3.74 -15.27 7.88
N GLN A 61 4.10 -15.62 6.65
CA GLN A 61 5.37 -16.28 6.33
C GLN A 61 6.57 -15.40 6.69
N LEU A 62 6.61 -14.15 6.24
CA LEU A 62 7.69 -13.23 6.53
C LEU A 62 7.79 -12.89 8.02
N MET A 63 6.65 -12.73 8.71
CA MET A 63 6.62 -12.53 10.15
C MET A 63 7.16 -13.74 10.92
N SER A 64 6.91 -14.96 10.43
CA SER A 64 7.45 -16.17 11.08
C SER A 64 8.97 -16.20 11.11
N TYR A 65 9.66 -15.54 10.18
CA TYR A 65 11.12 -15.45 10.16
C TYR A 65 11.69 -14.53 11.24
N ILE A 66 10.88 -13.64 11.80
CA ILE A 66 11.24 -12.70 12.86
C ILE A 66 10.58 -13.03 14.22
N ASP A 67 10.02 -14.21 14.38
CA ASP A 67 9.37 -14.64 15.66
C ASP A 67 10.29 -14.56 16.87
N ASN A 68 11.60 -14.69 16.67
CA ASN A 68 12.60 -14.58 17.73
C ASN A 68 12.95 -13.12 18.11
N ARG A 69 12.46 -12.16 17.36
CA ARG A 69 12.67 -10.73 17.59
C ARG A 69 11.72 -10.20 18.68
N SER A 70 12.02 -9.01 19.18
CA SER A 70 11.19 -8.36 20.20
C SER A 70 9.76 -8.10 19.68
N GLU A 71 8.80 -8.02 20.59
CA GLU A 71 7.41 -7.71 20.28
C GLU A 71 7.28 -6.38 19.50
N SER A 72 8.11 -5.39 19.85
CA SER A 72 8.12 -4.09 19.14
C SER A 72 8.58 -4.19 17.68
N GLU A 73 9.54 -5.07 17.38
CA GLU A 73 10.00 -5.30 16.03
C GLU A 73 8.94 -6.01 15.19
N GLN A 74 8.26 -6.99 15.79
CA GLN A 74 7.12 -7.66 15.12
C GLN A 74 5.95 -6.69 14.89
N GLU A 75 5.66 -5.82 15.85
CA GLU A 75 4.64 -4.78 15.73
C GLU A 75 4.99 -3.76 14.65
N PHE A 76 6.25 -3.32 14.58
CA PHE A 76 6.73 -2.45 13.51
C PHE A 76 6.52 -3.09 12.14
N PHE A 77 6.93 -4.36 11.96
CA PHE A 77 6.72 -5.08 10.72
C PHE A 77 5.23 -5.10 10.33
N ALA A 78 4.36 -5.50 11.27
CA ALA A 78 2.93 -5.58 11.03
C ALA A 78 2.32 -4.21 10.65
N ARG A 79 2.70 -3.15 11.36
CA ARG A 79 2.24 -1.77 11.09
C ARG A 79 2.67 -1.26 9.72
N VAL A 80 3.93 -1.47 9.35
CA VAL A 80 4.42 -1.08 8.01
C VAL A 80 3.70 -1.85 6.92
N TRP A 81 3.52 -3.16 7.11
CA TRP A 81 2.77 -3.97 6.15
C TRP A 81 1.35 -3.46 5.96
N ASP A 82 0.63 -3.24 7.07
CA ASP A 82 -0.76 -2.76 7.04
C ASP A 82 -0.86 -1.35 6.44
N ALA A 83 0.06 -0.45 6.77
CA ALA A 83 0.15 0.87 6.18
C ALA A 83 0.40 0.82 4.66
N CYS A 84 1.23 -0.10 4.18
CA CYS A 84 1.51 -0.27 2.76
C CYS A 84 0.37 -0.97 2.01
N SER A 85 -0.43 -1.81 2.70
CA SER A 85 -1.51 -2.58 2.08
C SER A 85 -2.71 -1.72 1.69
N ASP A 86 -2.94 -0.62 2.38
CA ASP A 86 -4.01 0.32 2.02
C ASP A 86 -3.56 1.21 0.85
N MET A 87 -3.99 0.87 -0.35
CA MET A 87 -3.65 1.59 -1.59
C MET A 87 -4.53 2.82 -1.85
N THR A 88 -5.46 3.16 -0.93
CA THR A 88 -6.42 4.26 -1.12
C THR A 88 -5.93 5.62 -0.66
N GLY A 89 -4.73 5.71 -0.07
CA GLY A 89 -4.14 6.93 0.44
C GLY A 89 -2.63 7.01 0.29
N TYR A 90 -2.05 7.92 1.03
CA TYR A 90 -0.60 8.05 1.15
C TYR A 90 -0.12 7.30 2.39
N VAL A 91 0.95 6.54 2.27
CA VAL A 91 1.45 5.67 3.35
C VAL A 91 1.68 6.43 4.66
N GLN A 92 2.09 7.69 4.59
CA GLN A 92 2.31 8.51 5.78
C GLN A 92 1.05 8.65 6.64
N MET A 93 -0.17 8.64 6.02
CA MET A 93 -1.43 8.83 6.75
C MET A 93 -1.85 7.62 7.57
N HIS A 94 -1.27 6.45 7.32
CA HIS A 94 -1.57 5.21 8.06
C HIS A 94 -0.75 5.05 9.35
N PHE A 95 0.15 6.01 9.63
CA PHE A 95 0.91 6.05 10.88
C PHE A 95 0.36 7.10 11.83
N HIS A 96 0.50 6.86 13.13
CA HIS A 96 0.18 7.86 14.15
C HIS A 96 1.07 9.12 13.95
N PRO A 97 0.62 10.34 14.29
CA PRO A 97 1.38 11.56 14.05
C PRO A 97 2.80 11.58 14.60
N SER A 98 3.02 10.98 15.78
CA SER A 98 4.35 10.84 16.38
C SER A 98 5.24 9.89 15.58
N GLU A 99 4.71 8.73 15.18
CA GLU A 99 5.39 7.76 14.33
C GLU A 99 5.71 8.37 12.96
N ARG A 100 4.74 9.06 12.36
CA ARG A 100 4.86 9.75 11.07
C ARG A 100 6.00 10.75 11.07
N GLN A 101 6.15 11.52 12.14
CA GLN A 101 7.23 12.49 12.27
C GLN A 101 8.61 11.81 12.40
N ASN A 102 8.67 10.67 13.09
CA ASN A 102 9.92 9.93 13.27
C ASN A 102 10.36 9.26 11.97
N ILE A 103 9.41 8.74 11.17
CA ILE A 103 9.71 8.04 9.92
C ILE A 103 9.94 9.03 8.76
N PHE A 104 9.08 10.04 8.61
CA PHE A 104 9.04 10.92 7.45
C PHE A 104 9.47 12.36 7.78
N GLY A 105 10.12 12.58 8.93
CA GLY A 105 10.61 13.88 9.35
C GLY A 105 9.52 14.88 9.75
N TRP A 106 9.94 16.06 10.11
CA TRP A 106 9.05 17.12 10.62
C TRP A 106 7.94 17.51 9.64
N SER A 107 8.27 17.61 8.36
CA SER A 107 7.33 17.99 7.28
C SER A 107 6.52 16.81 6.73
N TRP A 108 6.70 15.60 7.24
CA TRP A 108 6.10 14.36 6.76
C TRP A 108 6.42 14.00 5.29
N ASN A 109 7.46 14.61 4.75
CA ASN A 109 7.84 14.45 3.34
C ASN A 109 9.33 14.09 3.16
N ALA A 110 9.99 13.61 4.21
CA ALA A 110 11.32 13.06 4.10
C ALA A 110 11.27 11.60 3.62
N TYR A 111 12.26 11.20 2.83
CA TYR A 111 12.44 9.81 2.44
C TYR A 111 12.76 8.96 3.68
N PRO A 112 12.08 7.82 3.90
CA PRO A 112 12.38 6.96 5.04
C PRO A 112 13.77 6.34 4.88
N GLU A 113 14.63 6.56 5.87
CA GLU A 113 15.98 6.03 5.88
C GLU A 113 15.98 4.51 6.07
N ASP A 114 17.07 3.85 5.66
CA ASP A 114 17.28 2.41 5.88
C ASP A 114 17.75 2.19 7.33
N ASN A 115 16.84 2.37 8.28
CA ASN A 115 17.17 2.33 9.70
C ASN A 115 16.14 1.54 10.51
N TRP A 116 16.18 0.21 10.35
CA TRP A 116 15.36 -0.71 11.15
C TRP A 116 15.52 -0.47 12.67
N GLU A 117 16.74 -0.21 13.13
CA GLU A 117 17.06 -0.06 14.55
C GLU A 117 16.43 1.20 15.17
N GLU A 118 16.33 2.30 14.42
CA GLU A 118 15.67 3.52 14.91
C GLU A 118 14.15 3.39 14.88
N TYR A 119 13.61 2.74 13.86
CA TYR A 119 12.16 2.63 13.70
C TYR A 119 11.51 1.76 14.76
N LYS A 120 12.13 0.66 15.19
CA LYS A 120 11.58 -0.20 16.24
C LYS A 120 11.30 0.54 17.54
N ASP A 121 12.15 1.49 17.91
CA ASP A 121 12.01 2.27 19.14
C ASP A 121 10.85 3.28 19.08
N CYS A 122 10.43 3.66 17.88
CA CYS A 122 9.30 4.58 17.68
C CYS A 122 7.97 3.96 18.11
N PHE A 123 7.82 2.64 18.00
CA PHE A 123 6.58 1.91 18.28
C PHE A 123 6.48 1.46 19.75
N CYS A 124 7.59 1.26 20.45
CA CYS A 124 7.59 0.94 21.87
C CYS A 124 6.93 2.01 22.75
N ARG A 125 7.02 3.28 22.34
CA ARG A 125 6.48 4.41 23.11
C ARG A 125 4.97 4.59 22.97
N ALA A 126 4.37 4.09 21.89
CA ALA A 126 2.93 4.22 21.66
C ALA A 126 2.12 3.39 22.67
N LYS A 127 2.64 2.23 23.12
CA LYS A 127 1.94 1.36 24.08
C LYS A 127 1.76 1.99 25.47
N GLU A 128 2.61 2.90 25.89
CA GLU A 128 2.48 3.58 27.21
C GLU A 128 1.33 4.58 27.22
N THR A 129 0.89 5.07 26.06
CA THR A 129 -0.18 6.06 25.93
C THR A 129 -1.52 5.45 25.51
N GLU A 130 -1.54 4.31 24.84
CA GLU A 130 -2.76 3.57 24.54
C GLU A 130 -3.25 2.80 25.78
N LYS A 131 -3.96 3.47 26.67
CA LYS A 131 -4.79 2.80 27.66
C LYS A 131 -5.81 1.98 26.89
N SER A 132 -5.60 0.66 26.83
CA SER A 132 -6.55 -0.26 26.20
C SER A 132 -7.94 0.03 26.75
N ALA A 133 -8.81 0.59 25.90
CA ALA A 133 -10.16 0.86 26.29
C ALA A 133 -10.89 -0.46 26.49
N ILE A 134 -11.18 -0.82 27.74
CA ILE A 134 -11.93 -2.02 28.05
C ILE A 134 -13.30 -1.85 27.37
N LEU A 135 -13.71 -2.84 26.57
CA LEU A 135 -14.94 -2.84 25.79
C LEU A 135 -16.18 -2.40 26.62
N ASN A 136 -16.22 -2.77 27.91
CA ASN A 136 -17.24 -2.36 28.86
C ASN A 136 -17.29 -0.84 29.12
N LYS A 137 -16.16 -0.12 29.04
CA LYS A 137 -16.14 1.34 29.18
C LYS A 137 -16.63 2.05 27.92
N ILE A 138 -16.33 1.48 26.75
CA ILE A 138 -16.85 1.97 25.47
C ILE A 138 -18.37 1.82 25.42
N ILE A 139 -18.89 0.68 25.88
CA ILE A 139 -20.34 0.39 25.91
C ILE A 139 -21.07 1.32 26.88
N GLN A 140 -20.43 1.68 27.99
CA GLN A 140 -21.04 2.56 29.02
C GLN A 140 -20.98 4.06 28.65
N GLN A 141 -20.45 4.42 27.48
CA GLN A 141 -20.27 5.81 27.02
C GLN A 141 -19.41 6.69 27.96
N ASP A 142 -18.70 6.10 28.89
CA ASP A 142 -17.77 6.80 29.80
C ASP A 142 -16.38 7.04 29.15
N PHE A 143 -16.24 6.71 27.86
CA PHE A 143 -15.02 6.94 27.11
C PHE A 143 -15.06 8.36 26.55
N LYS A 144 -14.39 9.28 27.21
CA LYS A 144 -13.98 10.53 26.59
C LYS A 144 -12.78 10.22 25.72
N VAL A 145 -12.96 10.28 24.41
CA VAL A 145 -11.83 10.40 23.48
C VAL A 145 -11.09 11.66 23.91
N ASP A 146 -9.86 11.50 24.40
CA ASP A 146 -9.02 12.65 24.66
C ASP A 146 -8.62 13.20 23.30
N ASP A 147 -9.31 14.24 22.84
CA ASP A 147 -9.01 14.99 21.61
C ASP A 147 -7.64 15.68 21.67
N SER A 148 -6.83 15.41 22.71
CA SER A 148 -5.52 16.00 22.91
C SER A 148 -4.47 15.53 21.90
N ASP A 149 -4.69 14.42 21.20
CA ASP A 149 -3.88 13.96 20.08
C ASP A 149 -4.43 14.43 18.72
N GLY A 150 -5.11 15.57 18.74
CA GLY A 150 -5.84 16.18 17.65
C GLY A 150 -5.10 16.30 16.34
N VAL A 151 -5.02 15.20 15.62
CA VAL A 151 -4.92 15.24 14.16
C VAL A 151 -6.33 15.32 13.63
N LEU A 152 -6.86 16.52 13.62
CA LEU A 152 -8.02 16.80 12.81
C LEU A 152 -7.59 16.57 11.36
N GLU A 153 -8.07 15.48 10.80
CA GLU A 153 -8.02 15.19 9.38
C GLU A 153 -8.80 16.27 8.63
N ASP A 154 -8.12 17.36 8.28
CA ASP A 154 -8.78 18.47 7.60
C ASP A 154 -8.89 18.26 6.08
N ASN A 155 -8.49 17.10 5.58
CA ASN A 155 -8.66 16.69 4.19
C ASN A 155 -9.58 15.47 4.02
N SER A 156 -10.58 15.33 4.87
CA SER A 156 -11.65 14.33 4.75
C SER A 156 -12.41 14.36 3.41
N HIS A 157 -12.13 15.36 2.56
CA HIS A 157 -12.76 15.55 1.27
C HIS A 157 -11.92 15.08 0.08
N VAL A 158 -10.67 14.65 0.30
CA VAL A 158 -9.79 14.19 -0.77
C VAL A 158 -9.52 12.69 -0.62
N ARG A 159 -9.90 11.93 -1.62
CA ARG A 159 -9.65 10.48 -1.71
C ARG A 159 -8.75 10.20 -2.91
N PHE A 160 -7.86 9.23 -2.75
CA PHE A 160 -6.97 8.78 -3.81
C PHE A 160 -7.20 7.30 -4.10
N ASP A 161 -7.19 6.93 -5.38
CA ASP A 161 -7.14 5.55 -5.81
C ASP A 161 -5.83 5.29 -6.56
N SER A 162 -5.18 4.22 -6.22
CA SER A 162 -3.97 3.77 -6.90
C SER A 162 -4.30 3.12 -8.24
N ILE A 163 -3.32 3.14 -9.17
CA ILE A 163 -3.46 2.47 -10.48
C ILE A 163 -3.29 0.94 -10.40
N ILE A 164 -2.75 0.43 -9.30
CA ILE A 164 -2.57 -0.99 -9.01
C ILE A 164 -3.04 -1.29 -7.59
N ASP A 165 -3.40 -2.55 -7.34
CA ASP A 165 -3.71 -3.08 -6.03
C ASP A 165 -2.44 -3.52 -5.26
N PHE A 166 -2.61 -3.90 -4.01
CA PHE A 166 -1.49 -4.27 -3.14
C PHE A 166 -0.73 -5.52 -3.60
N PRO A 167 -1.36 -6.62 -4.06
CA PRO A 167 -0.63 -7.77 -4.59
C PRO A 167 0.29 -7.41 -5.76
N HIS A 168 -0.17 -6.58 -6.71
CA HIS A 168 0.69 -6.11 -7.80
C HIS A 168 1.77 -5.16 -7.30
N PHE A 169 1.47 -4.29 -6.34
CA PHE A 169 2.47 -3.43 -5.71
C PHE A 169 3.58 -4.24 -5.02
N LEU A 170 3.25 -5.34 -4.34
CA LEU A 170 4.24 -6.25 -3.75
C LEU A 170 5.16 -6.88 -4.82
N LEU A 171 4.61 -7.26 -5.98
CA LEU A 171 5.41 -7.79 -7.09
C LEU A 171 6.37 -6.72 -7.65
N HIS A 172 5.93 -5.48 -7.79
CA HIS A 172 6.83 -4.37 -8.17
C HIS A 172 7.92 -4.16 -7.13
N SER A 173 7.55 -4.10 -5.84
CA SER A 173 8.51 -3.94 -4.75
C SER A 173 9.53 -5.08 -4.71
N LEU A 174 9.08 -6.34 -4.89
CA LEU A 174 9.98 -7.49 -4.95
C LEU A 174 10.96 -7.38 -6.13
N ARG A 175 10.50 -6.94 -7.32
CA ARG A 175 11.38 -6.76 -8.49
C ARG A 175 12.42 -5.69 -8.27
N VAL A 176 12.02 -4.56 -7.68
CA VAL A 176 12.96 -3.49 -7.32
C VAL A 176 13.96 -4.02 -6.29
N PHE A 177 13.51 -4.73 -5.27
CA PHE A 177 14.36 -5.37 -4.26
C PHE A 177 15.38 -6.31 -4.87
N VAL A 178 14.95 -7.20 -5.76
CA VAL A 178 15.83 -8.16 -6.44
C VAL A 178 16.89 -7.42 -7.28
N LYS A 179 16.51 -6.37 -7.97
CA LYS A 179 17.43 -5.58 -8.80
C LYS A 179 18.49 -4.86 -7.98
N LEU A 180 18.14 -4.40 -6.76
CA LEU A 180 19.03 -3.59 -5.92
C LEU A 180 19.90 -4.44 -4.98
N TYR A 181 19.36 -5.51 -4.42
CA TYR A 181 19.98 -6.21 -3.30
C TYR A 181 20.33 -7.67 -3.57
N VAL A 182 19.69 -8.30 -4.57
CA VAL A 182 19.82 -9.74 -4.75
C VAL A 182 20.82 -10.06 -5.85
N GLU A 183 21.87 -10.76 -5.47
CA GLU A 183 22.82 -11.36 -6.38
C GLU A 183 22.28 -12.71 -6.86
N SER A 184 22.02 -12.82 -8.16
CA SER A 184 21.58 -14.08 -8.75
C SER A 184 22.09 -14.22 -10.17
N LYS A 185 22.50 -15.45 -10.50
CA LYS A 185 22.88 -15.83 -11.86
C LYS A 185 21.69 -16.37 -12.67
N ASN A 186 20.53 -16.57 -12.04
CA ASN A 186 19.34 -17.16 -12.64
C ASN A 186 18.21 -16.14 -12.65
N GLU A 187 17.32 -16.26 -13.62
CA GLU A 187 16.05 -15.54 -13.60
C GLU A 187 15.18 -16.04 -12.44
N LEU A 188 15.05 -15.23 -11.38
CA LEU A 188 14.30 -15.58 -10.18
C LEU A 188 12.81 -15.33 -10.35
N LEU A 189 12.45 -14.39 -11.21
CA LEU A 189 11.10 -13.88 -11.39
C LEU A 189 10.62 -14.12 -12.81
N GLY A 190 9.35 -14.43 -12.96
CA GLY A 190 8.73 -14.60 -14.27
C GLY A 190 8.57 -13.27 -15.03
N ASP A 191 8.26 -13.32 -16.33
CA ASP A 191 8.12 -12.11 -17.17
C ASP A 191 6.90 -11.27 -16.80
N LEU A 192 5.84 -11.87 -16.24
CA LEU A 192 4.59 -11.19 -15.89
C LEU A 192 4.50 -10.90 -14.39
N LEU A 193 3.87 -9.79 -14.06
CA LEU A 193 3.46 -9.43 -12.70
C LEU A 193 2.14 -10.15 -12.37
N ASP A 194 2.20 -11.47 -12.17
CA ASP A 194 1.00 -12.28 -11.94
C ASP A 194 0.74 -12.41 -10.42
N ASP A 195 -0.29 -11.73 -9.93
CA ASP A 195 -0.74 -11.76 -8.54
C ASP A 195 -0.99 -13.17 -8.01
N LYS A 196 -1.39 -14.10 -8.89
CA LYS A 196 -1.58 -15.51 -8.53
C LYS A 196 -0.27 -16.26 -8.25
N LYS A 197 0.86 -15.70 -8.66
CA LYS A 197 2.20 -16.26 -8.44
C LYS A 197 2.97 -15.54 -7.34
N LEU A 198 2.33 -14.62 -6.60
CA LEU A 198 2.98 -13.79 -5.59
C LEU A 198 3.83 -14.61 -4.62
N ILE A 199 3.26 -15.65 -4.00
CA ILE A 199 3.98 -16.52 -3.05
C ILE A 199 5.11 -17.27 -3.76
N VAL A 200 4.88 -17.76 -4.97
CA VAL A 200 5.88 -18.50 -5.74
C VAL A 200 7.09 -17.63 -6.08
N ASP A 201 6.86 -16.37 -6.45
CA ASP A 201 7.93 -15.43 -6.78
C ASP A 201 8.77 -15.09 -5.53
N PHE A 202 8.14 -14.87 -4.38
CA PHE A 202 8.85 -14.70 -3.11
C PHE A 202 9.63 -15.94 -2.70
N ASP A 203 9.04 -17.13 -2.80
CA ASP A 203 9.70 -18.39 -2.48
C ASP A 203 10.91 -18.64 -3.39
N ASN A 204 10.83 -18.29 -4.67
CA ASN A 204 11.96 -18.39 -5.60
C ASN A 204 13.12 -17.47 -5.17
N VAL A 205 12.81 -16.21 -4.80
CA VAL A 205 13.83 -15.26 -4.32
C VAL A 205 14.47 -15.78 -3.03
N ILE A 206 13.69 -16.25 -2.07
CA ILE A 206 14.19 -16.78 -0.79
C ILE A 206 15.06 -18.03 -1.02
N LYS A 207 14.63 -18.91 -1.92
CA LYS A 207 15.29 -20.20 -2.14
C LYS A 207 16.58 -20.12 -2.95
N TYR A 208 16.63 -19.23 -3.93
CA TYR A 208 17.68 -19.19 -4.93
C TYR A 208 18.49 -17.89 -4.94
N GLY A 209 18.01 -16.83 -4.27
CA GLY A 209 18.70 -15.56 -4.16
C GLY A 209 19.78 -15.54 -3.09
N SER A 210 20.72 -14.60 -3.21
CA SER A 210 21.72 -14.26 -2.21
C SER A 210 21.81 -12.75 -2.03
N ILE A 211 22.17 -12.32 -0.82
CA ILE A 211 22.43 -10.92 -0.47
C ILE A 211 23.79 -10.92 0.22
N ASP A 212 24.69 -10.03 -0.20
CA ASP A 212 26.07 -9.94 0.32
C ASP A 212 26.81 -11.31 0.30
N ASP A 213 26.71 -12.03 -0.81
CA ASP A 213 27.26 -13.39 -1.00
C ASP A 213 26.66 -14.49 -0.10
N GLU A 214 25.66 -14.16 0.76
CA GLU A 214 24.99 -15.14 1.64
C GLU A 214 23.63 -15.57 1.07
N PRO A 215 23.34 -16.88 0.97
CA PRO A 215 22.03 -17.35 0.52
C PRO A 215 20.90 -16.90 1.44
N ILE A 216 19.87 -16.26 0.89
CA ILE A 216 18.72 -15.73 1.66
C ILE A 216 18.08 -16.81 2.53
N LYS A 217 17.95 -18.04 2.05
CA LYS A 217 17.37 -19.16 2.79
C LYS A 217 18.10 -19.52 4.09
N LYS A 218 19.33 -19.07 4.27
CA LYS A 218 20.08 -19.26 5.52
C LYS A 218 19.85 -18.13 6.51
N ASN A 219 19.40 -16.97 6.03
CA ASN A 219 19.16 -15.80 6.84
C ASN A 219 17.85 -15.11 6.41
N CYS A 220 16.73 -15.85 6.52
CA CYS A 220 15.39 -15.34 6.19
C CYS A 220 14.98 -14.18 7.10
N GLU A 221 15.51 -14.12 8.32
CA GLU A 221 15.29 -13.02 9.25
C GLU A 221 15.83 -11.70 8.68
N TYR A 222 17.07 -11.69 8.21
CA TYR A 222 17.68 -10.51 7.56
C TYR A 222 16.91 -10.10 6.31
N PHE A 223 16.52 -11.06 5.47
CA PHE A 223 15.67 -10.78 4.32
C PHE A 223 14.37 -10.09 4.72
N SER A 224 13.66 -10.60 5.74
CA SER A 224 12.38 -10.04 6.18
C SER A 224 12.53 -8.62 6.72
N THR A 225 13.56 -8.35 7.52
CA THR A 225 13.82 -7.02 8.08
C THR A 225 14.23 -6.03 7.00
N LEU A 226 15.06 -6.43 6.06
CA LEU A 226 15.47 -5.58 4.94
C LEU A 226 14.30 -5.32 3.99
N PHE A 227 13.50 -6.36 3.68
CA PHE A 227 12.38 -6.24 2.77
C PHE A 227 11.27 -5.32 3.30
N ILE A 228 10.96 -5.35 4.61
CA ILE A 228 9.88 -4.50 5.13
C ILE A 228 10.24 -3.01 5.10
N VAL A 229 11.50 -2.66 5.35
CA VAL A 229 12.00 -1.28 5.21
C VAL A 229 11.97 -0.87 3.74
N HIS A 230 12.46 -1.73 2.85
CA HIS A 230 12.38 -1.51 1.41
C HIS A 230 10.94 -1.35 0.92
N LEU A 231 9.99 -2.12 1.45
CA LEU A 231 8.57 -1.99 1.12
C LEU A 231 8.03 -0.61 1.49
N LEU A 232 8.38 -0.10 2.67
CA LEU A 232 8.02 1.25 3.11
C LEU A 232 8.61 2.33 2.19
N GLN A 233 9.90 2.19 1.85
CA GLN A 233 10.59 3.10 0.94
C GLN A 233 9.96 3.10 -0.45
N THR A 234 9.72 1.91 -0.99
CA THR A 234 9.06 1.74 -2.30
C THR A 234 7.66 2.34 -2.29
N ARG A 235 6.90 2.14 -1.19
CA ARG A 235 5.56 2.70 -1.06
C ARG A 235 5.57 4.22 -0.99
N TYR A 236 6.53 4.81 -0.28
CA TYR A 236 6.71 6.26 -0.23
C TYR A 236 7.03 6.85 -1.62
N LEU A 237 7.96 6.22 -2.36
CA LEU A 237 8.31 6.64 -3.72
C LEU A 237 7.12 6.47 -4.67
N PHE A 238 6.41 5.37 -4.58
CA PHE A 238 5.21 5.10 -5.37
C PHE A 238 4.13 6.16 -5.11
N ASP A 239 3.87 6.51 -3.85
CA ASP A 239 2.89 7.51 -3.49
C ASP A 239 3.23 8.91 -3.99
N LYS A 240 4.52 9.24 -4.01
CA LYS A 240 5.01 10.56 -4.38
C LYS A 240 5.20 10.74 -5.89
N PHE A 241 5.59 9.68 -6.62
CA PHE A 241 6.07 9.80 -7.99
C PHE A 241 5.26 9.01 -9.03
N ILE A 242 4.35 8.15 -8.61
CA ILE A 242 3.43 7.44 -9.52
C ILE A 242 2.05 8.08 -9.44
N ILE A 243 1.41 8.23 -10.62
CA ILE A 243 0.11 8.87 -10.73
C ILE A 243 -0.97 8.15 -9.91
N LYS A 244 -1.85 8.94 -9.32
CA LYS A 244 -3.05 8.47 -8.61
C LYS A 244 -4.29 9.16 -9.15
N ARG A 245 -5.42 8.52 -8.98
CA ARG A 245 -6.72 9.14 -9.26
C ARG A 245 -7.20 9.88 -8.01
N GLU A 246 -7.35 11.19 -8.10
CA GLU A 246 -7.75 12.06 -7.01
C GLU A 246 -9.23 12.42 -7.15
N TYR A 247 -9.96 12.27 -6.05
CA TYR A 247 -11.37 12.66 -5.94
C TYR A 247 -11.49 13.76 -4.89
N ILE A 248 -12.16 14.86 -5.26
CA ILE A 248 -12.34 16.01 -4.38
C ILE A 248 -13.82 16.18 -4.09
N GLY A 249 -14.21 16.09 -2.82
CA GLY A 249 -15.60 16.23 -2.39
C GLY A 249 -16.50 15.14 -2.96
N GLU A 250 -17.55 15.54 -3.67
CA GLU A 250 -18.55 14.63 -4.26
C GLU A 250 -18.18 14.19 -5.71
N ASP A 251 -16.99 14.54 -6.21
CA ASP A 251 -16.53 14.15 -7.53
C ASP A 251 -16.44 12.61 -7.64
N GLN A 252 -17.18 12.02 -8.59
CA GLN A 252 -17.18 10.58 -8.82
C GLN A 252 -16.24 10.18 -9.96
N ASP A 253 -15.91 11.11 -10.85
CA ASP A 253 -15.07 10.84 -12.01
C ASP A 253 -13.58 10.85 -11.66
N GLY A 254 -13.17 11.66 -10.68
CA GLY A 254 -11.80 11.82 -10.24
C GLY A 254 -10.88 12.35 -11.34
N LYS A 255 -9.71 12.83 -10.95
CA LYS A 255 -8.68 13.34 -11.87
C LYS A 255 -7.36 12.65 -11.60
N TRP A 256 -6.61 12.35 -12.67
CA TRP A 256 -5.24 11.87 -12.52
C TRP A 256 -4.35 13.00 -12.00
N SER A 257 -3.60 12.70 -10.97
CA SER A 257 -2.73 13.67 -10.31
C SER A 257 -1.39 13.02 -9.94
N LEU A 258 -0.37 13.86 -9.85
CA LEU A 258 0.95 13.52 -9.34
C LEU A 258 1.23 14.48 -8.18
N LYS A 259 1.05 13.98 -6.95
CA LYS A 259 1.11 14.81 -5.75
C LYS A 259 1.99 14.19 -4.67
N GLU A 260 2.50 15.05 -3.82
CA GLU A 260 3.20 14.67 -2.60
C GLU A 260 2.44 15.19 -1.37
N LEU A 261 2.54 14.43 -0.28
CA LEU A 261 1.98 14.82 1.01
C LEU A 261 3.03 15.57 1.82
N TYR A 262 2.63 16.68 2.42
CA TYR A 262 3.45 17.41 3.38
C TYR A 262 2.57 18.01 4.48
N THR A 263 3.20 18.50 5.54
CA THR A 263 2.49 19.22 6.60
C THR A 263 3.06 20.61 6.80
N THR A 264 2.17 21.52 7.16
CA THR A 264 2.54 22.86 7.63
C THR A 264 1.93 23.11 8.99
N GLY A 265 2.58 23.88 9.85
CA GLY A 265 2.05 24.26 11.16
C GLY A 265 2.99 24.00 12.33
N GLY A 266 2.61 24.49 13.49
CA GLY A 266 3.36 24.35 14.75
C GLY A 266 3.17 22.97 15.39
N LYS A 267 3.79 22.78 16.57
CA LYS A 267 3.82 21.47 17.28
C LYS A 267 2.44 20.88 17.59
N SER A 268 1.37 21.67 17.68
CA SER A 268 0.06 21.22 18.18
C SER A 268 -1.06 21.17 17.14
N ASN A 269 -0.85 21.64 15.88
CA ASN A 269 -1.89 21.69 14.86
C ASN A 269 -1.34 21.37 13.47
N LYS A 270 -0.73 20.20 13.31
CA LYS A 270 -0.24 19.77 12.00
C LYS A 270 -1.40 19.24 11.18
N LYS A 271 -1.57 19.79 9.97
CA LYS A 271 -2.54 19.34 8.98
C LYS A 271 -1.81 18.77 7.77
N ALA A 272 -2.37 17.72 7.16
CA ALA A 272 -1.84 17.18 5.92
C ALA A 272 -2.30 18.04 4.73
N TYR A 273 -1.38 18.29 3.81
CA TYR A 273 -1.64 18.97 2.54
C TYR A 273 -1.11 18.15 1.39
N TYR A 274 -1.76 18.24 0.25
CA TYR A 274 -1.35 17.59 -0.99
C TYR A 274 -0.99 18.65 -2.02
N ALA A 275 0.29 18.75 -2.35
CA ALA A 275 0.79 19.62 -3.41
C ALA A 275 1.19 18.82 -4.64
N ASN A 276 1.35 19.47 -5.77
CA ASN A 276 1.99 18.85 -6.91
C ASN A 276 3.40 18.41 -6.54
N THR A 277 3.76 17.17 -6.92
CA THR A 277 5.09 16.63 -6.66
C THR A 277 6.14 17.57 -7.23
N SER A 278 7.14 17.91 -6.42
CA SER A 278 8.26 18.75 -6.84
C SER A 278 9.17 17.95 -7.76
N LEU A 279 9.27 18.39 -9.00
CA LEU A 279 10.15 17.85 -10.02
C LEU A 279 11.10 18.98 -10.42
N ASN A 280 12.19 19.14 -9.67
CA ASN A 280 13.26 20.09 -9.98
C ASN A 280 12.85 21.59 -9.96
N TYR A 281 12.62 22.15 -8.79
CA TYR A 281 12.29 23.57 -8.66
C TYR A 281 13.25 24.30 -7.74
N ASP A 282 13.77 25.41 -8.24
CA ASP A 282 14.65 26.29 -7.46
C ASP A 282 13.87 27.17 -6.45
N ASN A 283 12.52 27.21 -6.55
CA ASN A 283 11.69 28.01 -5.65
C ASN A 283 10.27 27.45 -5.42
N GLU A 284 9.64 27.83 -4.28
CA GLU A 284 8.30 27.39 -3.87
C GLU A 284 7.18 27.82 -4.84
N TRP A 285 7.36 28.93 -5.55
CA TRP A 285 6.35 29.44 -6.47
C TRP A 285 6.24 28.55 -7.72
N GLU A 286 7.38 28.12 -8.27
CA GLU A 286 7.42 27.16 -9.38
C GLU A 286 6.82 25.81 -8.98
N ARG A 287 7.04 25.39 -7.74
CA ARG A 287 6.48 24.17 -7.15
C ARG A 287 4.95 24.11 -7.25
N THR A 288 4.25 25.22 -7.11
CA THR A 288 2.79 25.29 -7.09
C THR A 288 2.18 25.40 -8.49
N TYR A 289 2.87 26.04 -9.43
CA TYR A 289 2.31 26.45 -10.72
C TYR A 289 3.02 25.90 -11.95
N ALA A 290 4.08 25.14 -11.80
CA ALA A 290 4.94 24.79 -12.93
C ALA A 290 4.37 23.71 -13.86
N PRO A 291 4.58 23.85 -15.15
CA PRO A 291 4.10 22.90 -16.17
C PRO A 291 4.84 21.55 -16.20
N ARG A 292 6.03 21.43 -15.60
CA ARG A 292 6.88 20.19 -15.69
C ARG A 292 6.23 18.97 -15.05
N ASN A 293 5.54 19.13 -13.91
CA ASN A 293 4.73 18.05 -13.34
C ASN A 293 3.67 17.55 -14.32
N LYS A 294 3.09 18.44 -15.15
CA LYS A 294 2.10 18.09 -16.14
C LYS A 294 2.65 17.20 -17.24
N GLU A 295 3.87 17.39 -17.68
CA GLU A 295 4.50 16.53 -18.70
C GLU A 295 4.68 15.12 -18.19
N CYS A 296 5.26 14.95 -17.01
CA CYS A 296 5.39 13.65 -16.36
C CYS A 296 4.03 12.97 -16.12
N LEU A 297 3.03 13.74 -15.66
CA LEU A 297 1.66 13.25 -15.50
C LEU A 297 1.06 12.75 -16.81
N MET A 298 1.28 13.48 -17.92
CA MET A 298 0.77 13.09 -19.25
C MET A 298 1.43 11.83 -19.76
N ILE A 299 2.76 11.68 -19.59
CA ILE A 299 3.51 10.50 -20.02
C ILE A 299 3.06 9.28 -19.24
N GLN A 300 2.98 9.36 -17.91
CA GLN A 300 2.50 8.25 -17.08
C GLN A 300 1.03 7.91 -17.40
N SER A 301 0.19 8.90 -17.71
CA SER A 301 -1.20 8.66 -18.13
C SER A 301 -1.25 7.93 -19.47
N ALA A 302 -0.37 8.25 -20.42
CA ALA A 302 -0.26 7.55 -21.69
C ALA A 302 0.23 6.10 -21.49
N LEU A 303 1.25 5.88 -20.65
CA LEU A 303 1.72 4.56 -20.30
C LEU A 303 0.61 3.70 -19.67
N ARG A 304 -0.16 4.25 -18.74
CA ARG A 304 -1.30 3.57 -18.13
C ARG A 304 -2.37 3.16 -19.14
N VAL A 305 -2.66 4.01 -20.13
CA VAL A 305 -3.62 3.70 -21.18
C VAL A 305 -3.08 2.65 -22.15
N SER A 306 -1.78 2.66 -22.41
CA SER A 306 -1.11 1.68 -23.26
C SER A 306 -0.98 0.31 -22.61
N TYR A 307 -0.73 0.28 -21.31
CA TYR A 307 -0.61 -0.94 -20.49
C TYR A 307 -1.82 -1.04 -19.56
N THR A 308 -2.93 -1.59 -20.07
CA THR A 308 -4.19 -1.63 -19.32
C THR A 308 -4.25 -2.70 -18.23
N SER A 309 -3.43 -3.74 -18.35
CA SER A 309 -3.37 -4.83 -17.36
C SER A 309 -2.23 -4.60 -16.36
N PRO A 310 -2.48 -4.66 -15.05
CA PRO A 310 -1.43 -4.56 -14.03
C PRO A 310 -0.28 -5.56 -14.24
N LYS A 311 -0.57 -6.73 -14.84
CA LYS A 311 0.42 -7.79 -15.09
C LYS A 311 1.55 -7.40 -16.05
N VAL A 312 1.39 -6.33 -16.83
CA VAL A 312 2.35 -5.87 -17.83
C VAL A 312 2.82 -4.43 -17.60
N MET A 313 2.48 -3.83 -16.46
CA MET A 313 2.87 -2.44 -16.13
C MET A 313 4.32 -2.33 -15.64
N HIS A 314 5.27 -2.97 -16.29
CA HIS A 314 6.68 -2.97 -15.90
C HIS A 314 7.30 -1.58 -15.82
N TRP A 315 6.74 -0.60 -16.55
CA TRP A 315 7.18 0.78 -16.48
C TRP A 315 7.17 1.37 -15.06
N ILE A 316 6.28 0.85 -14.16
CA ILE A 316 6.27 1.24 -12.74
C ILE A 316 7.55 0.72 -12.06
N THR A 317 7.92 -0.54 -12.31
CA THR A 317 9.16 -1.10 -11.76
C THR A 317 10.37 -0.30 -12.22
N ASP A 318 10.42 0.06 -13.51
CA ASP A 318 11.56 0.77 -14.10
C ASP A 318 11.71 2.18 -13.49
N LEU A 319 10.60 2.91 -13.35
CA LEU A 319 10.61 4.22 -12.67
C LEU A 319 11.00 4.10 -11.19
N LEU A 320 10.48 3.08 -10.47
CA LEU A 320 10.83 2.87 -9.08
C LEU A 320 12.31 2.50 -8.92
N CYS A 321 12.85 1.62 -9.75
CA CYS A 321 14.29 1.28 -9.73
C CYS A 321 15.14 2.54 -9.93
N TRP A 322 14.81 3.34 -10.92
CA TRP A 322 15.54 4.57 -11.19
C TRP A 322 15.48 5.55 -10.01
N LEU A 323 14.33 5.67 -9.33
CA LEU A 323 14.16 6.53 -8.15
C LEU A 323 15.00 6.07 -6.94
N PHE A 324 15.37 4.79 -6.86
CA PHE A 324 16.28 4.28 -5.83
C PHE A 324 17.75 4.56 -6.18
N ASP A 325 18.10 4.50 -7.47
CA ASP A 325 19.49 4.70 -7.92
C ASP A 325 19.90 6.17 -7.90
N ASP A 326 18.97 7.07 -8.22
CA ASP A 326 19.26 8.50 -8.32
C ASP A 326 18.10 9.31 -7.68
N VAL A 327 18.31 9.75 -6.46
CA VAL A 327 17.36 10.61 -5.73
C VAL A 327 17.30 12.01 -6.34
N ASP A 328 18.11 12.29 -7.38
CA ASP A 328 18.09 13.58 -8.07
C ASP A 328 16.90 13.65 -9.05
N ILE A 329 15.79 14.02 -8.48
CA ILE A 329 14.43 14.12 -9.01
C ILE A 329 14.27 14.97 -10.31
N PRO A 330 15.24 15.78 -10.76
CA PRO A 330 15.15 16.58 -12.00
C PRO A 330 14.78 15.79 -13.24
N LEU A 331 15.13 14.52 -13.27
CA LEU A 331 15.12 13.72 -14.48
C LEU A 331 13.93 12.74 -14.57
N LEU A 332 12.99 12.75 -13.61
CA LEU A 332 11.85 11.82 -13.65
C LEU A 332 11.03 11.93 -14.94
N THR A 333 10.90 13.15 -15.50
CA THR A 333 10.19 13.32 -16.78
C THR A 333 10.99 12.69 -17.92
N GLU A 334 12.30 12.90 -17.96
CA GLU A 334 13.18 12.32 -18.98
C GLU A 334 13.22 10.79 -18.86
N GLU A 335 13.25 10.26 -17.64
CA GLU A 335 13.18 8.80 -17.44
C GLU A 335 11.81 8.23 -17.84
N ALA A 336 10.71 8.92 -17.54
CA ALA A 336 9.39 8.52 -18.02
C ALA A 336 9.29 8.57 -19.55
N GLU A 337 9.91 9.54 -20.21
CA GLU A 337 10.01 9.61 -21.67
C GLU A 337 10.86 8.44 -22.22
N ARG A 338 11.98 8.11 -21.61
CA ARG A 338 12.82 6.97 -21.98
C ARG A 338 12.03 5.66 -21.88
N VAL A 339 11.34 5.43 -20.76
CA VAL A 339 10.50 4.24 -20.55
C VAL A 339 9.36 4.19 -21.58
N ALA A 340 8.74 5.34 -21.89
CA ALA A 340 7.70 5.41 -22.89
C ALA A 340 8.24 5.11 -24.32
N ALA A 341 9.41 5.64 -24.65
CA ALA A 341 10.08 5.36 -25.94
C ALA A 341 10.43 3.89 -26.07
N GLU A 342 10.95 3.27 -25.02
CA GLU A 342 11.26 1.83 -24.99
C GLU A 342 10.00 0.97 -25.13
N ALA A 343 8.89 1.36 -24.47
CA ALA A 343 7.60 0.69 -24.59
C ALA A 343 7.08 0.75 -26.05
N VAL A 344 7.18 1.91 -26.70
CA VAL A 344 6.82 2.05 -28.12
C VAL A 344 7.71 1.18 -29.00
N HIS A 345 9.03 1.19 -28.76
CA HIS A 345 9.95 0.37 -29.52
C HIS A 345 9.63 -1.13 -29.40
N ASN A 346 9.48 -1.62 -28.18
CA ASN A 346 9.20 -3.03 -27.92
C ASN A 346 7.84 -3.49 -28.47
N ASN A 347 6.79 -2.66 -28.33
CA ASN A 347 5.43 -3.04 -28.71
C ASN A 347 5.15 -2.86 -30.20
N PHE A 348 5.67 -1.80 -30.81
CA PHE A 348 5.31 -1.44 -32.17
C PHE A 348 6.40 -1.71 -33.21
N LEU A 349 7.68 -1.64 -32.82
CA LEU A 349 8.80 -1.82 -33.73
C LEU A 349 9.36 -3.25 -33.71
N GLU A 350 9.44 -3.87 -32.52
CA GLU A 350 9.93 -5.26 -32.39
C GLU A 350 8.82 -6.30 -32.37
N GLY A 351 7.55 -5.90 -32.38
CA GLY A 351 6.39 -6.80 -32.36
C GLY A 351 6.21 -7.59 -31.06
N LYS A 352 6.84 -7.14 -29.97
CA LYS A 352 6.65 -7.73 -28.65
C LYS A 352 5.32 -7.23 -28.07
N ASN A 353 4.28 -8.06 -28.15
CA ASN A 353 2.95 -7.74 -27.66
C ASN A 353 2.82 -7.81 -26.15
N TYR A 354 3.29 -6.79 -25.43
CA TYR A 354 3.09 -6.73 -24.00
C TYR A 354 1.76 -6.12 -23.55
N ALA A 355 1.17 -5.27 -24.34
CA ALA A 355 0.14 -4.39 -23.81
C ALA A 355 -1.26 -4.53 -24.37
N LEU A 356 -1.45 -4.93 -25.59
CA LEU A 356 -2.75 -4.74 -26.20
C LEU A 356 -3.65 -5.96 -26.22
N GLY A 357 -3.17 -7.15 -25.85
CA GLY A 357 -3.98 -8.38 -25.97
C GLY A 357 -4.61 -8.57 -27.35
N VAL A 358 -4.19 -7.76 -28.31
CA VAL A 358 -4.61 -7.83 -29.70
C VAL A 358 -3.69 -8.83 -30.37
N ALA A 359 -4.22 -10.00 -30.61
CA ALA A 359 -3.60 -10.90 -31.54
C ALA A 359 -3.36 -10.15 -32.84
N THR A 360 -2.12 -9.86 -33.17
CA THR A 360 -1.78 -9.49 -34.54
C THR A 360 -2.01 -10.72 -35.39
N PRO A 361 -2.64 -10.59 -36.57
CA PRO A 361 -2.95 -11.71 -37.44
C PRO A 361 -1.72 -12.46 -37.90
#